data_04bf350e48794907c86619bebccacfe3
#
_entry.id   04bf350e48794907c86619bebccacfe3
#
_cell.length_a   1.000
_cell.length_b   1.000
_cell.length_c   1.000
_cell.angle_alpha   90.00
_cell.angle_beta   90.00
_cell.angle_gamma   90.00
#
_symmetry.space_group_name_H-M   'P 1'
#
loop_
_entity.id
_entity.type
_entity.pdbx_description
1 polymer ?
#
loop_
_entity_poly.entity_id
_entity_poly.type
_entity_poly.pdbx_seq_one_letter_code
_entity_poly.pdbx_strand_id
1 'polypeptide(L)'
;MTDTPLAIIGAGLAGLTAARTAHEAGIRSLVLEASDRIGGRIDSIRGSDGQIVGDLGPTWVWPPFQPGVPRWLERLGLGTFEQYDSGEAVLDGFAERPVCQPLPGQYGMARIAAGPGSLVDAVAAELLDDAIQTGHAVNAVQHHGDGRLRIEAAGREPVIAERVLIAAPLRIVAERIQLPADIGAPLQDMLRAMPTWMAAQAKAVIRYPRPFWRESGLSGRIASRLGPLFEAHDHTSLDGEAALFGFVATPPAQRGAETLRKAIIDQLTRCL
;
A
#
# COMPACT_ATOMS: atom_id res chain seq x y z
N MET A 1 28.08 10.83 -12.39
CA MET A 1 27.31 9.81 -13.12
C MET A 1 27.49 8.49 -12.37
N THR A 2 26.41 7.86 -11.94
CA THR A 2 26.45 6.62 -11.12
C THR A 2 26.32 5.40 -12.03
N ASP A 3 27.21 4.42 -11.87
CA ASP A 3 27.17 3.14 -12.59
C ASP A 3 26.68 2.03 -11.67
N THR A 4 25.78 1.16 -12.16
CA THR A 4 25.26 0.01 -11.40
C THR A 4 24.96 -1.19 -12.32
N PRO A 5 25.17 -2.44 -11.87
CA PRO A 5 24.73 -3.62 -12.61
C PRO A 5 23.21 -3.66 -12.82
N LEU A 6 22.44 -3.21 -11.83
CA LEU A 6 20.98 -3.24 -11.87
C LEU A 6 20.39 -1.94 -11.32
N ALA A 7 19.58 -1.25 -12.11
CA ALA A 7 18.72 -0.18 -11.63
C ALA A 7 17.29 -0.69 -11.50
N ILE A 8 16.63 -0.34 -10.39
CA ILE A 8 15.24 -0.71 -10.10
C ILE A 8 14.41 0.58 -9.98
N ILE A 9 13.39 0.72 -10.81
CA ILE A 9 12.52 1.90 -10.80
C ILE A 9 11.27 1.61 -9.97
N GLY A 10 11.18 2.26 -8.80
CA GLY A 10 10.12 2.13 -7.83
C GLY A 10 10.54 1.39 -6.56
N ALA A 11 10.43 2.04 -5.41
CA ALA A 11 10.69 1.49 -4.08
C ALA A 11 9.39 1.02 -3.36
N GLY A 12 8.42 0.51 -4.13
CA GLY A 12 7.32 -0.29 -3.57
C GLY A 12 7.83 -1.65 -3.11
N LEU A 13 7.00 -2.44 -2.43
CA LEU A 13 7.38 -3.76 -1.93
C LEU A 13 8.01 -4.65 -3.00
N ALA A 14 7.51 -4.62 -4.24
CA ALA A 14 8.05 -5.41 -5.34
C ALA A 14 9.49 -5.01 -5.70
N GLY A 15 9.77 -3.70 -5.80
CA GLY A 15 11.10 -3.19 -6.11
C GLY A 15 12.10 -3.45 -4.98
N LEU A 16 11.69 -3.24 -3.74
CA LEU A 16 12.53 -3.53 -2.56
C LEU A 16 12.83 -5.03 -2.45
N THR A 17 11.84 -5.89 -2.69
CA THR A 17 12.04 -7.35 -2.72
C THR A 17 13.01 -7.76 -3.83
N ALA A 18 12.90 -7.15 -5.02
CA ALA A 18 13.83 -7.41 -6.12
C ALA A 18 15.26 -6.97 -5.78
N ALA A 19 15.42 -5.78 -5.16
CA ALA A 19 16.72 -5.28 -4.71
C ALA A 19 17.35 -6.22 -3.68
N ARG A 20 16.56 -6.66 -2.70
CA ARG A 20 17.00 -7.63 -1.69
C ARG A 20 17.42 -8.96 -2.31
N THR A 21 16.62 -9.49 -3.25
CA THR A 21 16.97 -10.74 -3.95
C THR A 21 18.25 -10.60 -4.76
N ALA A 22 18.45 -9.45 -5.41
CA ALA A 22 19.71 -9.14 -6.10
C ALA A 22 20.89 -9.08 -5.13
N HIS A 23 20.72 -8.41 -3.99
CA HIS A 23 21.73 -8.32 -2.94
C HIS A 23 22.14 -9.71 -2.42
N GLU A 24 21.19 -10.61 -2.15
CA GLU A 24 21.45 -12.01 -1.75
C GLU A 24 22.22 -12.80 -2.81
N ALA A 25 22.01 -12.48 -4.07
CA ALA A 25 22.74 -13.06 -5.20
C ALA A 25 24.11 -12.38 -5.45
N GLY A 26 24.54 -11.45 -4.61
CA GLY A 26 25.77 -10.70 -4.78
C GLY A 26 25.72 -9.64 -5.89
N ILE A 27 24.53 -9.27 -6.36
CA ILE A 27 24.33 -8.28 -7.40
C ILE A 27 24.02 -6.93 -6.74
N ARG A 28 24.90 -5.95 -6.94
CA ARG A 28 24.63 -4.58 -6.50
C ARG A 28 23.47 -3.98 -7.31
N SER A 29 22.54 -3.38 -6.62
CA SER A 29 21.41 -2.68 -7.27
C SER A 29 21.22 -1.28 -6.71
N LEU A 30 20.62 -0.40 -7.53
CA LEU A 30 20.21 0.94 -7.15
C LEU A 30 18.70 1.08 -7.39
N VAL A 31 17.96 1.38 -6.32
CA VAL A 31 16.52 1.61 -6.37
C VAL A 31 16.24 3.11 -6.48
N LEU A 32 15.51 3.53 -7.51
CA LEU A 32 15.14 4.92 -7.77
C LEU A 32 13.63 5.09 -7.50
N GLU A 33 13.28 5.89 -6.50
CA GLU A 33 11.90 6.14 -6.08
C GLU A 33 11.52 7.61 -6.35
N ALA A 34 10.37 7.80 -6.98
CA ALA A 34 9.89 9.14 -7.36
C ALA A 34 9.46 10.00 -6.17
N SER A 35 8.86 9.37 -5.14
CA SER A 35 8.41 10.07 -3.93
C SER A 35 9.56 10.28 -2.93
N ASP A 36 9.25 10.94 -1.83
CA ASP A 36 10.15 11.15 -0.70
C ASP A 36 10.14 9.99 0.30
N ARG A 37 9.32 8.96 0.05
CA ARG A 37 9.16 7.76 0.90
C ARG A 37 9.19 6.47 0.09
N ILE A 38 9.55 5.40 0.75
CA ILE A 38 9.45 4.03 0.24
C ILE A 38 8.07 3.41 0.52
N GLY A 39 7.80 2.22 -0.02
CA GLY A 39 6.57 1.45 0.24
C GLY A 39 5.52 1.53 -0.87
N GLY A 40 5.54 2.60 -1.67
CA GLY A 40 4.57 2.77 -2.77
C GLY A 40 3.13 2.77 -2.27
N ARG A 41 2.33 1.75 -2.66
CA ARG A 41 0.93 1.58 -2.24
C ARG A 41 0.76 1.06 -0.79
N ILE A 42 1.80 0.58 -0.16
CA ILE A 42 1.83 0.40 1.28
C ILE A 42 2.11 1.77 1.89
N ASP A 43 1.10 2.31 2.55
CA ASP A 43 1.11 3.65 3.13
C ASP A 43 0.56 3.58 4.54
N SER A 44 1.46 3.60 5.52
CA SER A 44 1.12 3.49 6.92
C SER A 44 1.26 4.84 7.61
N ILE A 45 0.26 5.21 8.39
CA ILE A 45 0.27 6.40 9.24
C ILE A 45 1.14 6.09 10.45
N ARG A 46 2.12 6.96 10.74
CA ARG A 46 2.99 6.82 11.91
C ARG A 46 2.66 7.87 12.96
N GLY A 47 2.69 7.44 14.21
CA GLY A 47 2.66 8.32 15.36
C GLY A 47 3.97 9.10 15.54
N SER A 48 4.00 10.01 16.52
CA SER A 48 5.20 10.80 16.85
C SER A 48 6.36 9.95 17.38
N ASP A 49 6.07 8.75 17.87
CA ASP A 49 7.02 7.73 18.33
C ASP A 49 7.52 6.79 17.21
N GLY A 50 7.05 7.00 15.96
CA GLY A 50 7.36 6.18 14.80
C GLY A 50 6.54 4.91 14.66
N GLN A 51 5.70 4.55 15.65
CA GLN A 51 4.84 3.38 15.59
C GLN A 51 3.74 3.56 14.53
N ILE A 52 3.37 2.47 13.87
CA ILE A 52 2.28 2.48 12.90
C ILE A 52 0.95 2.51 13.65
N VAL A 53 0.17 3.57 13.43
CA VAL A 53 -1.12 3.81 14.06
C VAL A 53 -2.30 3.65 13.10
N GLY A 54 -2.05 3.32 11.86
CA GLY A 54 -3.07 3.07 10.86
C GLY A 54 -2.50 2.82 9.47
N ASP A 55 -3.27 2.21 8.60
CA ASP A 55 -2.87 1.85 7.24
C ASP A 55 -3.85 2.44 6.22
N LEU A 56 -3.35 3.32 5.38
CA LEU A 56 -4.09 3.86 4.23
C LEU A 56 -3.98 2.96 2.99
N GLY A 57 -2.96 2.10 2.96
CA GLY A 57 -2.76 1.07 1.94
C GLY A 57 -3.45 -0.26 2.26
N PRO A 58 -2.85 -1.42 1.91
CA PRO A 58 -3.37 -2.73 2.26
C PRO A 58 -3.44 -2.90 3.77
N THR A 59 -4.41 -3.66 4.25
CA THR A 59 -4.60 -3.95 5.68
C THR A 59 -4.42 -5.44 5.95
N TRP A 60 -4.92 -6.28 5.06
CA TRP A 60 -5.06 -7.69 5.29
C TRP A 60 -4.08 -8.54 4.50
N VAL A 61 -3.80 -9.69 5.08
CA VAL A 61 -3.15 -10.82 4.44
C VAL A 61 -4.01 -12.06 4.66
N TRP A 62 -3.92 -13.02 3.75
CA TRP A 62 -4.63 -14.31 3.86
C TRP A 62 -3.60 -15.45 3.80
N PRO A 63 -2.93 -15.75 4.92
CA PRO A 63 -1.89 -16.78 4.97
C PRO A 63 -2.27 -18.11 4.32
N PRO A 64 -3.50 -18.64 4.50
CA PRO A 64 -3.88 -19.90 3.85
C PRO A 64 -3.94 -19.86 2.33
N PHE A 65 -4.15 -18.68 1.73
CA PHE A 65 -4.30 -18.49 0.28
C PHE A 65 -3.10 -17.79 -0.37
N GLN A 66 -2.19 -17.26 0.42
CA GLN A 66 -1.03 -16.48 -0.01
C GLN A 66 0.27 -17.11 0.55
N PRO A 67 0.69 -18.28 0.07
CA PRO A 67 1.77 -19.06 0.71
C PRO A 67 3.13 -18.35 0.72
N GLY A 68 3.32 -17.35 -0.12
CA GLY A 68 4.52 -16.51 -0.12
C GLY A 68 4.59 -15.54 1.06
N VAL A 69 3.43 -15.06 1.54
CA VAL A 69 3.37 -14.07 2.62
C VAL A 69 3.90 -14.60 3.95
N PRO A 70 3.42 -15.76 4.47
CA PRO A 70 3.96 -16.32 5.71
C PRO A 70 5.46 -16.53 5.70
N ARG A 71 6.02 -17.04 4.59
CA ARG A 71 7.47 -17.26 4.46
C ARG A 71 8.26 -15.97 4.57
N TRP A 72 7.76 -14.89 3.95
CA TRP A 72 8.40 -13.59 4.04
C TRP A 72 8.30 -13.00 5.44
N LEU A 73 7.13 -13.08 6.07
CA LEU A 73 6.92 -12.57 7.43
C LEU A 73 7.80 -13.31 8.43
N GLU A 74 7.84 -14.64 8.38
CA GLU A 74 8.72 -15.47 9.21
C GLU A 74 10.19 -15.11 9.05
N ARG A 75 10.65 -14.98 7.80
CA ARG A 75 12.04 -14.62 7.48
C ARG A 75 12.42 -13.24 8.01
N LEU A 76 11.48 -12.31 8.05
CA LEU A 76 11.68 -10.94 8.53
C LEU A 76 11.35 -10.78 10.04
N GLY A 77 11.03 -11.86 10.73
CA GLY A 77 10.66 -11.83 12.14
C GLY A 77 9.33 -11.12 12.44
N LEU A 78 8.43 -11.04 11.45
CA LEU A 78 7.14 -10.37 11.56
C LEU A 78 6.02 -11.37 11.83
N GLY A 79 5.19 -11.07 12.83
CA GLY A 79 4.01 -11.86 13.18
C GLY A 79 2.74 -11.40 12.48
N THR A 80 1.72 -12.25 12.53
CA THR A 80 0.35 -11.89 12.16
C THR A 80 -0.61 -12.18 13.31
N PHE A 81 -1.76 -11.52 13.29
CA PHE A 81 -2.88 -11.81 14.17
C PHE A 81 -4.18 -11.82 13.37
N GLU A 82 -5.17 -12.54 13.85
CA GLU A 82 -6.46 -12.63 13.19
C GLU A 82 -7.18 -11.28 13.19
N GLN A 83 -7.86 -10.96 12.10
CA GLN A 83 -8.75 -9.81 12.06
C GLN A 83 -9.86 -10.00 13.11
N TYR A 84 -10.06 -8.99 13.96
CA TYR A 84 -11.19 -9.00 14.89
C TYR A 84 -12.50 -8.89 14.09
N ASP A 85 -13.39 -9.85 14.30
CA ASP A 85 -14.69 -9.94 13.62
C ASP A 85 -15.76 -10.57 14.54
N SER A 86 -15.52 -10.57 15.86
CA SER A 86 -16.47 -11.08 16.84
C SER A 86 -17.57 -10.07 17.15
N GLY A 87 -18.81 -10.55 17.24
CA GLY A 87 -19.98 -9.70 17.47
C GLY A 87 -20.79 -9.41 16.22
N GLU A 88 -21.71 -8.46 16.32
CA GLU A 88 -22.60 -8.10 15.23
C GLU A 88 -21.99 -7.00 14.35
N ALA A 89 -22.27 -7.07 13.06
CA ALA A 89 -22.00 -6.00 12.12
C ALA A 89 -23.21 -5.04 12.03
N VAL A 90 -22.93 -3.80 11.71
CA VAL A 90 -23.96 -2.76 11.47
C VAL A 90 -24.26 -2.66 9.97
N LEU A 91 -25.53 -2.80 9.61
CA LEU A 91 -26.06 -2.61 8.26
C LEU A 91 -26.78 -1.28 8.18
N ASP A 92 -26.19 -0.32 7.50
CA ASP A 92 -26.69 1.06 7.36
C ASP A 92 -27.32 1.30 5.98
N GLY A 93 -28.58 1.75 5.95
CA GLY A 93 -29.34 1.93 4.71
C GLY A 93 -29.95 0.66 4.11
N PHE A 94 -30.09 -0.38 4.94
CA PHE A 94 -30.81 -1.60 4.59
C PHE A 94 -32.21 -1.63 5.21
N ALA A 95 -32.45 -0.80 6.20
CA ALA A 95 -33.76 -0.53 6.83
C ALA A 95 -33.84 0.97 7.16
N GLU A 96 -34.95 1.42 7.76
CA GLU A 96 -35.17 2.81 8.16
C GLU A 96 -34.11 3.31 9.15
N ARG A 97 -33.60 2.41 10.01
CA ARG A 97 -32.49 2.65 10.94
C ARG A 97 -31.41 1.61 10.74
N PRO A 98 -30.16 1.88 11.14
CA PRO A 98 -29.12 0.85 11.14
C PRO A 98 -29.57 -0.38 11.93
N VAL A 99 -29.31 -1.58 11.40
CA VAL A 99 -29.63 -2.86 12.04
C VAL A 99 -28.37 -3.63 12.31
N CYS A 100 -28.32 -4.32 13.44
CA CYS A 100 -27.21 -5.17 13.83
C CYS A 100 -27.54 -6.62 13.55
N GLN A 101 -26.58 -7.34 12.96
CA GLN A 101 -26.70 -8.79 12.76
C GLN A 101 -25.33 -9.44 12.60
N PRO A 102 -25.18 -10.72 12.90
CA PRO A 102 -23.96 -11.46 12.62
C PRO A 102 -23.68 -11.46 11.10
N LEU A 103 -22.45 -11.10 10.72
CA LEU A 103 -21.93 -11.28 9.38
C LEU A 103 -20.69 -12.16 9.46
N PRO A 104 -20.65 -13.31 8.77
CA PRO A 104 -19.48 -14.17 8.77
C PRO A 104 -18.24 -13.43 8.28
N GLY A 105 -17.15 -13.57 9.01
CA GLY A 105 -15.83 -13.10 8.57
C GLY A 105 -15.29 -13.92 7.41
N GLN A 106 -14.21 -13.45 6.82
CA GLN A 106 -13.50 -14.19 5.78
C GLN A 106 -12.48 -15.13 6.44
N TYR A 107 -12.56 -16.41 6.13
CA TYR A 107 -11.63 -17.41 6.66
C TYR A 107 -10.17 -17.03 6.36
N GLY A 108 -9.34 -17.09 7.40
CA GLY A 108 -7.92 -16.84 7.31
C GLY A 108 -7.51 -15.38 7.10
N MET A 109 -8.44 -14.44 7.25
CA MET A 109 -8.14 -13.02 7.20
C MET A 109 -7.32 -12.59 8.42
N ALA A 110 -6.12 -12.07 8.20
CA ALA A 110 -5.19 -11.67 9.23
C ALA A 110 -4.58 -10.30 8.94
N ARG A 111 -3.95 -9.72 9.95
CA ARG A 111 -3.20 -8.47 9.87
C ARG A 111 -1.75 -8.71 10.30
N ILE A 112 -0.82 -7.93 9.76
CA ILE A 112 0.57 -7.92 10.20
C ILE A 112 0.63 -7.19 11.56
N ALA A 113 1.25 -7.78 12.56
CA ALA A 113 1.22 -7.32 13.95
C ALA A 113 1.68 -5.85 14.11
N ALA A 114 2.76 -5.48 13.45
CA ALA A 114 3.27 -4.10 13.45
C ALA A 114 2.81 -3.28 12.22
N GLY A 115 1.73 -3.71 11.53
CA GLY A 115 1.21 -3.08 10.33
C GLY A 115 2.02 -3.38 9.04
N PRO A 116 1.43 -3.20 7.84
CA PRO A 116 2.09 -3.51 6.57
C PRO A 116 3.35 -2.69 6.29
N GLY A 117 3.45 -1.48 6.84
CA GLY A 117 4.65 -0.65 6.73
C GLY A 117 5.89 -1.30 7.33
N SER A 118 5.73 -2.11 8.38
CA SER A 118 6.84 -2.84 8.99
C SER A 118 7.50 -3.85 8.04
N LEU A 119 6.71 -4.43 7.12
CA LEU A 119 7.24 -5.29 6.07
C LEU A 119 8.14 -4.52 5.10
N VAL A 120 7.75 -3.30 4.74
CA VAL A 120 8.57 -2.40 3.90
C VAL A 120 9.87 -2.03 4.60
N ASP A 121 9.77 -1.61 5.87
CA ASP A 121 10.93 -1.23 6.68
C ASP A 121 11.92 -2.41 6.84
N ALA A 122 11.41 -3.60 7.15
CA ALA A 122 12.23 -4.78 7.34
C ALA A 122 12.95 -5.22 6.06
N VAL A 123 12.29 -5.15 4.90
CA VAL A 123 12.93 -5.45 3.61
C VAL A 123 13.99 -4.39 3.27
N ALA A 124 13.70 -3.11 3.52
CA ALA A 124 14.63 -2.02 3.23
C ALA A 124 15.87 -2.07 4.15
N ALA A 125 15.70 -2.45 5.40
CA ALA A 125 16.79 -2.54 6.38
C ALA A 125 17.84 -3.61 6.03
N GLU A 126 17.54 -4.55 5.15
CA GLU A 126 18.50 -5.56 4.67
C GLU A 126 19.29 -5.09 3.43
N LEU A 127 19.02 -3.88 2.92
CA LEU A 127 19.74 -3.30 1.80
C LEU A 127 20.89 -2.42 2.29
N LEU A 128 21.85 -2.13 1.39
CA LEU A 128 22.92 -1.18 1.66
C LEU A 128 22.36 0.24 1.82
N ASP A 129 22.99 1.05 2.64
CA ASP A 129 22.54 2.42 2.97
C ASP A 129 22.37 3.31 1.72
N ASP A 130 23.18 3.09 0.68
CA ASP A 130 23.16 3.84 -0.58
C ASP A 130 22.30 3.19 -1.68
N ALA A 131 21.67 2.06 -1.39
CA ALA A 131 20.93 1.29 -2.39
C ALA A 131 19.58 1.92 -2.79
N ILE A 132 19.02 2.82 -1.97
CA ILE A 132 17.71 3.44 -2.22
C ILE A 132 17.87 4.95 -2.32
N GLN A 133 17.40 5.51 -3.41
CA GLN A 133 17.38 6.96 -3.65
C GLN A 133 15.94 7.43 -3.86
N THR A 134 15.40 8.17 -2.90
CA THR A 134 14.08 8.83 -2.98
C THR A 134 14.19 10.19 -3.70
N GLY A 135 13.05 10.75 -4.12
CA GLY A 135 13.01 11.99 -4.89
C GLY A 135 13.69 11.88 -6.27
N HIS A 136 13.76 10.67 -6.83
CA HIS A 136 14.30 10.37 -8.15
C HIS A 136 13.16 9.96 -9.10
N ALA A 137 12.37 10.93 -9.54
CA ALA A 137 11.30 10.73 -10.49
C ALA A 137 11.86 10.44 -11.90
N VAL A 138 12.09 9.16 -12.19
CA VAL A 138 12.57 8.72 -13.51
C VAL A 138 11.57 9.12 -14.58
N ASN A 139 12.06 9.76 -15.63
CA ASN A 139 11.28 10.23 -16.77
C ASN A 139 11.72 9.63 -18.11
N ALA A 140 12.92 9.04 -18.19
CA ALA A 140 13.37 8.33 -19.38
C ALA A 140 14.30 7.17 -19.07
N VAL A 141 14.19 6.12 -19.89
CA VAL A 141 15.16 5.03 -20.01
C VAL A 141 15.54 4.93 -21.48
N GLN A 142 16.81 5.01 -21.80
CA GLN A 142 17.31 5.05 -23.16
C GLN A 142 18.50 4.11 -23.31
N HIS A 143 18.75 3.63 -24.55
CA HIS A 143 19.98 2.92 -24.83
C HIS A 143 21.19 3.84 -24.68
N HIS A 144 22.22 3.35 -24.05
CA HIS A 144 23.55 3.97 -24.00
C HIS A 144 24.46 3.34 -25.06
N GLY A 145 25.40 4.12 -25.60
CA GLY A 145 26.20 3.70 -26.77
C GLY A 145 27.08 2.46 -26.59
N ASP A 146 27.23 1.96 -25.36
CA ASP A 146 28.01 0.77 -25.01
C ASP A 146 27.14 -0.47 -24.72
N GLY A 147 25.86 -0.42 -25.08
CA GLY A 147 24.88 -1.51 -24.85
C GLY A 147 24.23 -1.50 -23.47
N ARG A 148 24.58 -0.56 -22.61
CA ARG A 148 23.92 -0.32 -21.32
C ARG A 148 22.67 0.56 -21.49
N LEU A 149 22.03 0.87 -20.39
CA LEU A 149 20.86 1.74 -20.33
C LEU A 149 21.18 3.01 -19.53
N ARG A 150 20.74 4.14 -20.04
CA ARG A 150 20.79 5.43 -19.37
C ARG A 150 19.42 5.76 -18.80
N ILE A 151 19.38 5.98 -17.49
CA ILE A 151 18.18 6.32 -16.73
C ILE A 151 18.27 7.81 -16.35
N GLU A 152 17.24 8.56 -16.70
CA GLU A 152 17.14 9.99 -16.43
C GLU A 152 16.03 10.30 -15.43
N ALA A 153 16.33 11.18 -14.48
CA ALA A 153 15.36 11.74 -13.54
C ALA A 153 15.55 13.28 -13.50
N ALA A 154 14.44 14.02 -13.46
CA ALA A 154 14.50 15.48 -13.53
C ALA A 154 15.31 16.08 -12.37
N GLY A 155 16.30 16.92 -12.69
CA GLY A 155 17.16 17.59 -11.70
C GLY A 155 18.14 16.65 -10.98
N ARG A 156 18.37 15.45 -11.49
CA ARG A 156 19.32 14.48 -10.94
C ARG A 156 20.37 14.08 -11.97
N GLU A 157 21.52 13.64 -11.47
CA GLU A 157 22.53 13.03 -12.32
C GLU A 157 22.03 11.72 -12.93
N PRO A 158 22.29 11.46 -14.22
CA PRO A 158 21.89 10.21 -14.85
C PRO A 158 22.56 8.99 -14.22
N VAL A 159 21.83 7.89 -14.21
CA VAL A 159 22.33 6.57 -13.81
C VAL A 159 22.56 5.73 -15.06
N ILE A 160 23.70 5.06 -15.15
CA ILE A 160 23.99 4.07 -16.19
C ILE A 160 23.87 2.68 -15.57
N ALA A 161 23.10 1.81 -16.20
CA ALA A 161 22.88 0.46 -15.72
C ALA A 161 23.03 -0.59 -16.81
N GLU A 162 23.53 -1.79 -16.46
CA GLU A 162 23.55 -2.92 -17.38
C GLU A 162 22.12 -3.43 -17.64
N ARG A 163 21.28 -3.40 -16.62
CA ARG A 163 19.89 -3.82 -16.65
C ARG A 163 18.97 -2.88 -15.88
N VAL A 164 17.74 -2.78 -16.32
CA VAL A 164 16.69 -2.01 -15.64
C VAL A 164 15.51 -2.92 -15.34
N LEU A 165 15.06 -2.91 -14.09
CA LEU A 165 13.81 -3.53 -13.64
C LEU A 165 12.82 -2.42 -13.29
N ILE A 166 11.64 -2.44 -13.91
CA ILE A 166 10.58 -1.47 -13.63
C ILE A 166 9.57 -2.10 -12.69
N ALA A 167 9.50 -1.61 -11.46
CA ALA A 167 8.62 -2.06 -10.38
C ALA A 167 7.56 -0.99 -10.01
N ALA A 168 7.16 -0.18 -10.99
CA ALA A 168 6.14 0.86 -10.86
C ALA A 168 4.82 0.43 -11.53
N PRO A 169 3.66 1.05 -11.19
CA PRO A 169 2.40 0.76 -11.85
C PRO A 169 2.50 1.01 -13.37
N LEU A 170 2.10 0.02 -14.18
CA LEU A 170 2.38 0.01 -15.62
C LEU A 170 1.77 1.20 -16.38
N ARG A 171 0.58 1.68 -15.98
CA ARG A 171 0.00 2.90 -16.55
C ARG A 171 0.85 4.14 -16.26
N ILE A 172 1.38 4.26 -15.03
CA ILE A 172 2.27 5.37 -14.67
C ILE A 172 3.55 5.31 -15.48
N VAL A 173 4.10 4.11 -15.70
CA VAL A 173 5.26 3.91 -16.59
C VAL A 173 4.95 4.44 -17.99
N ALA A 174 3.82 4.01 -18.58
CA ALA A 174 3.43 4.42 -19.93
C ALA A 174 3.13 5.94 -20.06
N GLU A 175 2.69 6.57 -18.98
CA GLU A 175 2.34 7.99 -18.95
C GLU A 175 3.53 8.91 -18.61
N ARG A 176 4.50 8.43 -17.84
CA ARG A 176 5.54 9.27 -17.22
C ARG A 176 6.96 8.95 -17.62
N ILE A 177 7.22 7.77 -18.18
CA ILE A 177 8.57 7.31 -18.50
C ILE A 177 8.69 7.08 -20.01
N GLN A 178 9.57 7.83 -20.66
CA GLN A 178 9.97 7.55 -22.03
C GLN A 178 10.80 6.27 -22.04
N LEU A 179 10.27 5.23 -22.64
CA LEU A 179 10.94 3.93 -22.80
C LEU A 179 11.79 3.91 -24.07
N PRO A 180 12.79 2.99 -24.21
CA PRO A 180 13.56 2.81 -25.41
C PRO A 180 12.69 2.62 -26.65
N ALA A 181 13.13 3.13 -27.80
CA ALA A 181 12.33 3.17 -29.03
C ALA A 181 12.04 1.78 -29.61
N ASP A 182 12.85 0.78 -29.31
CA ASP A 182 12.67 -0.62 -29.71
C ASP A 182 11.59 -1.36 -28.92
N ILE A 183 11.10 -0.76 -27.84
CA ILE A 183 9.88 -1.20 -27.14
C ILE A 183 8.69 -0.82 -28.03
N GLY A 184 8.24 -1.78 -28.84
CA GLY A 184 7.23 -1.56 -29.86
C GLY A 184 5.87 -1.06 -29.33
N ALA A 185 5.09 -0.45 -30.21
CA ALA A 185 3.77 0.10 -29.90
C ALA A 185 2.82 -0.92 -29.21
N PRO A 186 2.78 -2.22 -29.58
CA PRO A 186 1.90 -3.17 -28.90
C PRO A 186 2.18 -3.30 -27.40
N LEU A 187 3.45 -3.27 -26.96
CA LEU A 187 3.78 -3.32 -25.54
C LEU A 187 3.39 -2.02 -24.83
N GLN A 188 3.64 -0.85 -25.45
CA GLN A 188 3.24 0.44 -24.90
C GLN A 188 1.72 0.53 -24.73
N ASP A 189 0.94 0.03 -25.70
CA ASP A 189 -0.53 0.02 -25.59
C ASP A 189 -1.01 -0.92 -24.48
N MET A 190 -0.35 -2.08 -24.33
CA MET A 190 -0.63 -2.99 -23.22
C MET A 190 -0.33 -2.37 -21.86
N LEU A 191 0.77 -1.63 -21.72
CA LEU A 191 1.10 -0.91 -20.48
C LEU A 191 0.03 0.14 -20.13
N ARG A 192 -0.47 0.89 -21.13
CA ARG A 192 -1.57 1.88 -20.94
C ARG A 192 -2.89 1.22 -20.59
N ALA A 193 -3.21 0.08 -21.19
CA ALA A 193 -4.46 -0.63 -20.98
C ALA A 193 -4.50 -1.39 -19.64
N MET A 194 -3.35 -1.64 -19.00
CA MET A 194 -3.29 -2.41 -17.76
C MET A 194 -4.00 -1.67 -16.63
N PRO A 195 -5.06 -2.24 -16.04
CA PRO A 195 -5.75 -1.59 -14.93
C PRO A 195 -4.87 -1.56 -13.67
N THR A 196 -4.89 -0.45 -12.96
CA THR A 196 -4.30 -0.37 -11.62
C THR A 196 -5.40 -0.66 -10.61
N TRP A 197 -5.36 -1.85 -10.03
CA TRP A 197 -6.36 -2.28 -9.05
C TRP A 197 -6.38 -1.35 -7.83
N MET A 198 -7.57 -1.02 -7.36
CA MET A 198 -7.82 -0.09 -6.24
C MET A 198 -7.37 1.38 -6.47
N ALA A 199 -6.98 1.77 -7.69
CA ALA A 199 -6.45 3.11 -7.96
C ALA A 199 -7.43 4.26 -7.63
N ALA A 200 -8.73 4.03 -7.77
CA ALA A 200 -9.77 5.01 -7.47
C ALA A 200 -10.27 4.94 -6.02
N GLN A 201 -9.86 3.96 -5.25
CA GLN A 201 -10.29 3.81 -3.86
C GLN A 201 -9.59 4.83 -2.95
N ALA A 202 -10.33 5.30 -1.96
CA ALA A 202 -9.74 5.99 -0.83
C ALA A 202 -10.09 5.24 0.46
N LYS A 203 -9.30 5.47 1.48
CA LYS A 203 -9.44 4.85 2.77
C LYS A 203 -9.39 5.93 3.85
N ALA A 204 -10.15 5.76 4.89
CA ALA A 204 -10.09 6.58 6.09
C ALA A 204 -9.75 5.69 7.29
N VAL A 205 -8.93 6.22 8.19
CA VAL A 205 -8.63 5.61 9.48
C VAL A 205 -9.13 6.55 10.56
N ILE A 206 -9.93 6.04 11.49
CA ILE A 206 -10.52 6.81 12.57
C ILE A 206 -10.06 6.20 13.89
N ARG A 207 -9.31 6.98 14.67
CA ARG A 207 -8.79 6.55 15.97
C ARG A 207 -9.75 6.92 17.08
N TYR A 208 -9.80 6.06 18.08
CA TYR A 208 -10.63 6.23 19.28
C TYR A 208 -9.80 5.99 20.54
N PRO A 209 -10.18 6.54 21.69
CA PRO A 209 -9.51 6.26 22.96
C PRO A 209 -9.60 4.80 23.40
N ARG A 210 -10.67 4.09 22.97
CA ARG A 210 -10.91 2.67 23.28
C ARG A 210 -11.84 2.04 22.24
N PRO A 211 -11.81 0.73 22.04
CA PRO A 211 -12.66 0.03 21.08
C PRO A 211 -14.07 -0.21 21.65
N PHE A 212 -14.83 0.85 21.96
CA PHE A 212 -16.14 0.80 22.62
C PHE A 212 -17.17 -0.04 21.88
N TRP A 213 -17.06 -0.17 20.56
CA TRP A 213 -17.93 -1.05 19.78
C TRP A 213 -17.80 -2.51 20.21
N ARG A 214 -16.60 -2.98 20.57
CA ARG A 214 -16.38 -4.34 21.08
C ARG A 214 -17.10 -4.56 22.40
N GLU A 215 -17.07 -3.56 23.29
CA GLU A 215 -17.76 -3.57 24.58
C GLU A 215 -19.29 -3.61 24.40
N SER A 216 -19.79 -3.05 23.29
CA SER A 216 -21.21 -3.06 22.90
C SER A 216 -21.62 -4.32 22.12
N GLY A 217 -20.73 -5.32 21.99
CA GLY A 217 -21.02 -6.56 21.26
C GLY A 217 -20.95 -6.44 19.74
N LEU A 218 -20.34 -5.35 19.23
CA LEU A 218 -20.20 -5.14 17.80
C LEU A 218 -18.79 -5.56 17.32
N SER A 219 -18.73 -6.08 16.11
CA SER A 219 -17.48 -6.47 15.44
C SER A 219 -16.65 -5.29 14.92
N GLY A 220 -17.20 -4.05 14.96
CA GLY A 220 -16.61 -2.90 14.27
C GLY A 220 -16.79 -2.93 12.76
N ARG A 221 -17.47 -3.95 12.22
CA ARG A 221 -17.81 -4.03 10.80
C ARG A 221 -19.08 -3.26 10.51
N ILE A 222 -19.02 -2.38 9.51
CA ILE A 222 -20.15 -1.60 9.00
C ILE A 222 -20.25 -1.86 7.50
N ALA A 223 -21.43 -2.20 7.01
CA ALA A 223 -21.76 -2.21 5.59
C ALA A 223 -22.83 -1.13 5.37
N SER A 224 -22.55 -0.16 4.49
CA SER A 224 -23.43 1.00 4.30
C SER A 224 -23.76 1.26 2.83
N ARG A 225 -25.02 1.61 2.59
CA ARG A 225 -25.53 2.13 1.33
C ARG A 225 -25.72 3.65 1.35
N LEU A 226 -25.58 4.30 2.49
CA LEU A 226 -25.91 5.71 2.71
C LEU A 226 -24.70 6.60 2.94
N GLY A 227 -23.66 6.06 3.56
CA GLY A 227 -22.56 6.87 4.04
C GLY A 227 -21.40 7.01 3.07
N PRO A 228 -20.43 7.88 3.34
CA PRO A 228 -19.22 7.96 2.54
C PRO A 228 -18.39 6.68 2.65
N LEU A 229 -18.42 5.97 3.78
CA LEU A 229 -17.80 4.65 3.94
C LEU A 229 -18.82 3.59 3.53
N PHE A 230 -18.56 2.87 2.43
CA PHE A 230 -19.44 1.76 2.05
C PHE A 230 -19.13 0.50 2.86
N GLU A 231 -17.93 0.40 3.40
CA GLU A 231 -17.51 -0.68 4.27
C GLU A 231 -16.49 -0.15 5.29
N ALA A 232 -16.66 -0.53 6.56
CA ALA A 232 -15.69 -0.25 7.62
C ALA A 232 -15.43 -1.50 8.45
N HIS A 233 -14.27 -1.55 9.11
CA HIS A 233 -13.81 -2.67 9.91
C HIS A 233 -13.03 -2.20 11.14
N ASP A 234 -12.99 -3.05 12.14
CA ASP A 234 -12.07 -2.90 13.27
C ASP A 234 -10.63 -2.86 12.78
N HIS A 235 -9.90 -1.84 13.23
CA HIS A 235 -8.49 -1.64 12.93
C HIS A 235 -7.66 -1.50 14.21
N THR A 236 -8.19 -1.93 15.32
CA THR A 236 -7.48 -1.94 16.60
C THR A 236 -6.19 -2.74 16.46
N SER A 237 -5.07 -2.15 16.86
CA SER A 237 -3.76 -2.82 16.81
C SER A 237 -3.68 -3.95 17.84
N LEU A 238 -2.65 -4.78 17.74
CA LEU A 238 -2.40 -5.83 18.71
C LEU A 238 -2.13 -5.26 20.11
N ASP A 239 -1.50 -4.08 20.16
CA ASP A 239 -1.17 -3.37 21.41
C ASP A 239 -2.34 -2.55 21.98
N GLY A 240 -3.53 -2.62 21.35
CA GLY A 240 -4.76 -2.02 21.87
C GLY A 240 -5.07 -0.61 21.39
N GLU A 241 -4.28 -0.04 20.47
CA GLU A 241 -4.60 1.24 19.82
C GLU A 241 -5.90 1.13 19.02
N ALA A 242 -6.98 1.72 19.57
CA ALA A 242 -8.31 1.55 19.01
C ALA A 242 -8.52 2.37 17.74
N ALA A 243 -8.90 1.71 16.67
CA ALA A 243 -9.24 2.37 15.41
C ALA A 243 -10.28 1.59 14.62
N LEU A 244 -10.99 2.30 13.76
CA LEU A 244 -11.72 1.75 12.62
C LEU A 244 -11.05 2.21 11.33
N PHE A 245 -11.08 1.41 10.30
CA PHE A 245 -10.84 1.90 8.95
C PHE A 245 -12.04 1.64 8.05
N GLY A 246 -12.18 2.45 7.00
CA GLY A 246 -13.23 2.23 6.03
C GLY A 246 -12.84 2.64 4.62
N PHE A 247 -13.47 2.01 3.64
CA PHE A 247 -13.34 2.36 2.23
C PHE A 247 -14.35 3.44 1.84
N VAL A 248 -13.83 4.49 1.20
CA VAL A 248 -14.60 5.67 0.80
C VAL A 248 -15.22 5.46 -0.57
N ALA A 249 -16.55 5.46 -0.65
CA ALA A 249 -17.31 5.36 -1.89
C ALA A 249 -17.36 6.67 -2.68
N THR A 250 -17.16 7.82 -2.03
CA THR A 250 -17.23 9.15 -2.66
C THR A 250 -16.24 9.22 -3.84
N PRO A 251 -16.69 9.65 -5.04
CA PRO A 251 -15.81 9.80 -6.20
C PRO A 251 -14.66 10.79 -5.94
N PRO A 252 -13.46 10.60 -6.51
CA PRO A 252 -12.29 11.45 -6.26
C PRO A 252 -12.56 12.95 -6.42
N ALA A 253 -13.30 13.36 -7.44
CA ALA A 253 -13.65 14.76 -7.70
C ALA A 253 -14.53 15.40 -6.60
N GLN A 254 -15.16 14.60 -5.73
CA GLN A 254 -16.07 15.06 -4.68
C GLN A 254 -15.49 14.90 -3.27
N ARG A 255 -14.21 14.53 -3.13
CA ARG A 255 -13.54 14.30 -1.85
C ARG A 255 -12.96 15.58 -1.26
N GLY A 256 -13.77 16.62 -1.07
CA GLY A 256 -13.34 17.76 -0.27
C GLY A 256 -13.03 17.31 1.18
N ALA A 257 -11.82 17.54 1.65
CA ALA A 257 -11.31 16.94 2.90
C ALA A 257 -12.23 17.19 4.10
N GLU A 258 -12.65 18.43 4.32
CA GLU A 258 -13.47 18.78 5.49
C GLU A 258 -14.91 18.24 5.36
N THR A 259 -15.50 18.31 4.16
CA THR A 259 -16.84 17.76 3.89
C THR A 259 -16.86 16.25 4.08
N LEU A 260 -15.84 15.55 3.57
CA LEU A 260 -15.73 14.11 3.70
C LEU A 260 -15.52 13.69 5.16
N ARG A 261 -14.65 14.41 5.88
CA ARG A 261 -14.42 14.17 7.31
C ARG A 261 -15.71 14.28 8.12
N LYS A 262 -16.47 15.38 7.92
CA LYS A 262 -17.75 15.56 8.60
C LYS A 262 -18.73 14.44 8.28
N ALA A 263 -18.87 14.08 7.01
CA ALA A 263 -19.80 13.04 6.59
C ALA A 263 -19.43 11.65 7.16
N ILE A 264 -18.12 11.34 7.29
CA ILE A 264 -17.67 10.11 7.95
C ILE A 264 -18.04 10.13 9.43
N ILE A 265 -17.81 11.23 10.14
CA ILE A 265 -18.17 11.36 11.56
C ILE A 265 -19.69 11.20 11.75
N ASP A 266 -20.50 11.89 10.94
CA ASP A 266 -21.96 11.80 11.00
C ASP A 266 -22.44 10.35 10.75
N GLN A 267 -21.83 9.65 9.79
CA GLN A 267 -22.12 8.22 9.54
C GLN A 267 -21.78 7.33 10.74
N LEU A 268 -20.57 7.47 11.27
CA LEU A 268 -20.13 6.63 12.39
C LEU A 268 -20.96 6.90 13.66
N THR A 269 -21.31 8.17 13.93
CA THR A 269 -22.20 8.53 15.05
C THR A 269 -23.60 7.91 14.90
N ARG A 270 -24.09 7.71 13.65
CA ARG A 270 -25.36 7.05 13.40
C ARG A 270 -25.27 5.54 13.58
N CYS A 271 -24.13 4.94 13.25
CA CYS A 271 -23.93 3.50 13.22
C CYS A 271 -23.46 2.90 14.57
N LEU A 272 -22.79 3.70 15.39
CA LEU A 272 -22.14 3.29 16.63
C LEU A 272 -22.66 4.10 17.83
#